data_3dfbfc8d0fab4dee683b94358225ada6
#
_entry.id   3dfbfc8d0fab4dee683b94358225ada6
#
_cell.length_a   1.000
_cell.length_b   1.000
_cell.length_c   1.000
_cell.angle_alpha   90.00
_cell.angle_beta   90.00
_cell.angle_gamma   90.00
#
_symmetry.space_group_name_H-M   'P 1'
#
loop_
_entity.id
_entity.type
_entity.pdbx_description
1 polymer ?
#
loop_
_entity_poly.entity_id
_entity_poly.type
_entity_poly.pdbx_seq_one_letter_code
_entity_poly.pdbx_strand_id
1 'polypeptide(L)'
;MRFELLFFDAVDSSLGRVDRESLPQQALMEMVIEGIMNKEKICGDVDDPKDIEEWKGVVIEDGKVIEIHWANYDLEGSVHLGWLPSSVTECVLIMNHLTGTVDWASLPTSMERLFLENNAFTGSICLERLPVRMEYLDVSDNKFCGSLKLESHSDTLTHFYASTNKFSGSVDLTRLPAALNNLDFRENQLSGSVVLTQLPSKLEEFSLSSNKFSGSLDLTKLPSSMCYLYLDNNSFSDTVDLSQLPQGLQRLDLSDNEFSGEAFISDAFFDRVKVRDTKIIKRQME
;
A
#
# COMPACT_ATOMS: atom_id res chain seq x y z
N MET A 1 17.17 -37.48 -4.52
CA MET A 1 16.28 -38.20 -3.55
C MET A 1 15.04 -37.36 -3.44
N ARG A 2 13.95 -37.79 -4.08
CA ARG A 2 12.69 -37.02 -4.16
C ARG A 2 12.00 -37.06 -2.80
N PHE A 3 11.75 -35.93 -2.17
CA PHE A 3 10.84 -35.84 -1.03
C PHE A 3 9.43 -35.62 -1.59
N GLU A 4 8.58 -36.67 -1.58
CA GLU A 4 7.14 -36.51 -1.75
C GLU A 4 6.57 -35.91 -0.49
N LEU A 5 6.23 -34.64 -0.51
CA LEU A 5 5.44 -33.97 0.53
C LEU A 5 3.98 -34.37 0.35
N LEU A 6 3.50 -35.28 1.18
CA LEU A 6 2.09 -35.63 1.29
C LEU A 6 1.34 -34.48 1.99
N PHE A 7 0.53 -33.74 1.24
CA PHE A 7 -0.41 -32.79 1.82
C PHE A 7 -1.55 -33.55 2.50
N PHE A 8 -1.63 -33.44 3.81
CA PHE A 8 -2.82 -33.82 4.57
C PHE A 8 -3.65 -32.56 4.86
N ASP A 9 -4.76 -32.47 4.17
CA ASP A 9 -5.86 -31.57 4.49
C ASP A 9 -6.61 -32.16 5.71
N ALA A 10 -6.07 -31.91 6.90
CA ALA A 10 -6.76 -32.27 8.16
C ALA A 10 -6.24 -31.34 9.27
N VAL A 11 -7.17 -30.62 9.84
CA VAL A 11 -7.01 -29.84 11.07
C VAL A 11 -6.69 -30.84 12.21
N ASP A 12 -5.40 -31.10 12.41
CA ASP A 12 -4.89 -31.68 13.65
C ASP A 12 -3.81 -30.76 14.22
N SER A 13 -4.16 -30.03 15.26
CA SER A 13 -3.34 -29.05 15.96
C SER A 13 -2.17 -29.65 16.73
N SER A 14 -1.90 -30.95 16.59
CA SER A 14 -0.84 -31.68 17.29
C SER A 14 0.30 -32.17 16.40
N LEU A 15 0.18 -32.08 15.07
CA LEU A 15 1.29 -32.34 14.16
C LEU A 15 2.17 -31.09 14.11
N GLY A 16 3.40 -31.22 14.57
CA GLY A 16 4.35 -30.14 14.78
C GLY A 16 4.43 -29.20 13.57
N ARG A 17 4.30 -27.88 13.81
CA ARG A 17 4.63 -26.85 12.83
C ARG A 17 6.02 -27.17 12.29
N VAL A 18 6.11 -27.37 10.97
CA VAL A 18 7.41 -27.40 10.30
C VAL A 18 8.09 -26.09 10.66
N ASP A 19 9.24 -26.18 11.34
CA ASP A 19 10.02 -25.00 11.66
C ASP A 19 10.57 -24.44 10.35
N ARG A 20 9.95 -23.37 9.87
CA ARG A 20 10.29 -22.70 8.62
C ARG A 20 11.78 -22.31 8.55
N GLU A 21 12.36 -21.97 9.70
CA GLU A 21 13.78 -21.58 9.79
C GLU A 21 14.72 -22.76 9.56
N SER A 22 14.22 -24.00 9.72
CA SER A 22 15.01 -25.23 9.49
C SER A 22 15.04 -25.68 8.02
N LEU A 23 14.20 -25.10 7.15
CA LEU A 23 14.12 -25.47 5.75
C LEU A 23 15.22 -24.78 4.91
N PRO A 24 15.83 -25.50 3.92
CA PRO A 24 16.72 -24.88 2.95
C PRO A 24 16.00 -23.76 2.18
N GLN A 25 16.71 -22.67 1.82
CA GLN A 25 16.13 -21.57 1.06
C GLN A 25 15.54 -22.03 -0.29
N GLN A 26 16.16 -23.02 -0.95
CA GLN A 26 15.63 -23.65 -2.15
C GLN A 26 14.19 -24.13 -1.93
N ALA A 27 13.95 -24.92 -0.90
CA ALA A 27 12.63 -25.44 -0.59
C ALA A 27 11.62 -24.35 -0.24
N LEU A 28 12.04 -23.31 0.52
CA LEU A 28 11.21 -22.16 0.81
C LEU A 28 10.78 -21.43 -0.46
N MET A 29 11.72 -21.17 -1.37
CA MET A 29 11.45 -20.47 -2.62
C MET A 29 10.57 -21.30 -3.57
N GLU A 30 10.73 -22.63 -3.60
CA GLU A 30 9.82 -23.52 -4.32
C GLU A 30 8.40 -23.41 -3.79
N MET A 31 8.22 -23.33 -2.47
CA MET A 31 6.90 -23.11 -1.85
C MET A 31 6.34 -21.71 -2.16
N VAL A 32 7.17 -20.68 -2.29
CA VAL A 32 6.73 -19.34 -2.71
C VAL A 32 6.06 -19.38 -4.08
N ILE A 33 6.63 -20.10 -5.04
CA ILE A 33 6.16 -20.14 -6.43
C ILE A 33 5.22 -21.31 -6.74
N GLU A 34 4.89 -22.17 -5.79
CA GLU A 34 4.10 -23.38 -6.04
C GLU A 34 2.74 -23.09 -6.70
N GLY A 35 2.09 -22.00 -6.29
CA GLY A 35 0.81 -21.57 -6.84
C GLY A 35 0.91 -20.81 -8.17
N ILE A 36 2.11 -20.52 -8.67
CA ILE A 36 2.33 -19.82 -9.95
C ILE A 36 2.21 -20.84 -11.08
N MET A 37 1.28 -20.59 -12.02
CA MET A 37 0.92 -21.53 -13.09
C MET A 37 2.03 -21.66 -14.15
N ASN A 38 2.77 -20.59 -14.39
CA ASN A 38 3.84 -20.47 -15.40
C ASN A 38 5.19 -20.19 -14.73
N LYS A 39 5.46 -20.93 -13.64
CA LYS A 39 6.68 -20.77 -12.81
C LYS A 39 7.98 -21.10 -13.51
N GLU A 40 7.93 -21.79 -14.67
CA GLU A 40 9.10 -22.02 -15.54
C GLU A 40 9.75 -20.70 -16.00
N LYS A 41 9.01 -19.61 -16.01
CA LYS A 41 9.56 -18.27 -16.28
C LYS A 41 10.58 -17.83 -15.24
N ILE A 42 10.48 -18.38 -14.02
CA ILE A 42 11.38 -18.12 -12.88
C ILE A 42 12.41 -19.22 -12.75
N CYS A 43 11.95 -20.45 -12.50
CA CYS A 43 12.82 -21.57 -12.09
C CYS A 43 13.35 -22.43 -13.25
N GLY A 44 12.91 -22.19 -14.49
CA GLY A 44 13.26 -22.99 -15.66
C GLY A 44 12.38 -24.21 -15.80
N ASP A 45 12.90 -25.42 -15.69
CA ASP A 45 12.10 -26.63 -15.78
C ASP A 45 11.24 -26.82 -14.53
N VAL A 46 9.95 -27.10 -14.71
CA VAL A 46 8.99 -27.28 -13.58
C VAL A 46 9.21 -28.62 -12.87
N ASP A 47 9.60 -29.65 -13.62
CA ASP A 47 9.81 -31.01 -13.08
C ASP A 47 11.21 -31.18 -12.45
N ASP A 48 12.17 -30.35 -12.86
CA ASP A 48 13.55 -30.31 -12.34
C ASP A 48 13.99 -28.83 -12.21
N PRO A 49 13.46 -28.09 -11.19
CA PRO A 49 13.79 -26.68 -11.00
C PRO A 49 15.30 -26.49 -10.83
N LYS A 50 15.81 -25.45 -11.46
CA LYS A 50 17.21 -25.04 -11.28
C LYS A 50 17.49 -24.69 -9.80
N ASP A 51 18.76 -24.65 -9.45
CA ASP A 51 19.20 -24.04 -8.20
C ASP A 51 18.74 -22.57 -8.11
N ILE A 52 18.34 -22.09 -6.92
CA ILE A 52 17.85 -20.73 -6.73
C ILE A 52 18.83 -19.65 -7.15
N GLU A 53 20.14 -19.96 -7.17
CA GLU A 53 21.18 -19.07 -7.68
C GLU A 53 21.03 -18.80 -9.19
N GLU A 54 20.35 -19.69 -9.92
CA GLU A 54 20.06 -19.55 -11.33
C GLU A 54 18.63 -19.03 -11.62
N TRP A 55 17.82 -18.83 -10.58
CA TRP A 55 16.45 -18.33 -10.78
C TRP A 55 16.47 -16.87 -11.24
N LYS A 56 15.67 -16.58 -12.25
CA LYS A 56 15.57 -15.22 -12.76
C LYS A 56 14.95 -14.29 -11.73
N GLY A 57 15.56 -13.14 -11.51
CA GLY A 57 15.05 -12.11 -10.62
C GLY A 57 15.17 -12.42 -9.14
N VAL A 58 16.00 -13.40 -8.75
CA VAL A 58 16.38 -13.66 -7.36
C VAL A 58 17.78 -13.10 -7.13
N VAL A 59 17.93 -12.27 -6.10
CA VAL A 59 19.19 -11.68 -5.68
C VAL A 59 19.69 -12.41 -4.43
N ILE A 60 20.90 -12.93 -4.50
CA ILE A 60 21.55 -13.66 -3.41
C ILE A 60 22.81 -12.93 -2.98
N GLU A 61 22.91 -12.64 -1.68
CA GLU A 61 24.10 -12.08 -1.06
C GLU A 61 24.53 -12.96 0.12
N ASP A 62 25.81 -13.28 0.20
CA ASP A 62 26.40 -14.18 1.23
C ASP A 62 25.61 -15.50 1.40
N GLY A 63 25.15 -16.08 0.27
CA GLY A 63 24.38 -17.32 0.24
C GLY A 63 22.93 -17.19 0.76
N LYS A 64 22.38 -15.96 0.87
CA LYS A 64 21.01 -15.72 1.31
C LYS A 64 20.23 -14.97 0.24
N VAL A 65 18.98 -15.35 0.04
CA VAL A 65 18.04 -14.60 -0.80
C VAL A 65 17.69 -13.28 -0.08
N ILE A 66 17.99 -12.16 -0.72
CA ILE A 66 17.79 -10.81 -0.18
C ILE A 66 16.66 -10.08 -0.90
N GLU A 67 16.60 -10.19 -2.25
CA GLU A 67 15.61 -9.48 -3.03
C GLU A 67 14.99 -10.40 -4.09
N ILE A 68 13.74 -10.09 -4.47
CA ILE A 68 12.98 -10.78 -5.51
C ILE A 68 12.43 -9.74 -6.47
N HIS A 69 12.79 -9.85 -7.76
CA HIS A 69 12.40 -8.93 -8.82
C HIS A 69 11.70 -9.67 -9.96
N TRP A 70 10.39 -9.89 -9.83
CA TRP A 70 9.54 -10.54 -10.85
C TRP A 70 8.55 -9.56 -11.49
N ALA A 71 8.94 -8.29 -11.64
CA ALA A 71 8.12 -7.29 -12.31
C ALA A 71 7.96 -7.61 -13.81
N ASN A 72 6.73 -7.55 -14.32
CA ASN A 72 6.41 -7.73 -15.74
C ASN A 72 6.89 -9.09 -16.31
N TYR A 73 6.78 -10.15 -15.49
CA TYR A 73 7.07 -11.52 -15.91
C TYR A 73 5.83 -12.23 -16.47
N ASP A 74 4.68 -11.53 -16.51
CA ASP A 74 3.43 -12.11 -16.97
C ASP A 74 3.11 -13.41 -16.20
N LEU A 75 3.27 -13.35 -14.87
CA LEU A 75 3.02 -14.47 -13.96
C LEU A 75 1.52 -14.62 -13.70
N GLU A 76 1.05 -15.85 -13.70
CA GLU A 76 -0.33 -16.21 -13.44
C GLU A 76 -0.46 -17.13 -12.23
N GLY A 77 -1.64 -17.14 -11.58
CA GLY A 77 -1.90 -17.99 -10.41
C GLY A 77 -1.69 -17.24 -9.11
N SER A 78 -1.21 -17.90 -8.08
CA SER A 78 -1.01 -17.30 -6.75
C SER A 78 0.43 -17.44 -6.27
N VAL A 79 0.87 -16.49 -5.44
CA VAL A 79 2.18 -16.48 -4.81
C VAL A 79 2.02 -16.62 -3.29
N HIS A 80 2.85 -17.42 -2.66
CA HIS A 80 2.77 -17.68 -1.21
C HIS A 80 3.87 -16.90 -0.46
N LEU A 81 3.71 -15.58 -0.30
CA LEU A 81 4.71 -14.70 0.32
C LEU A 81 5.05 -15.08 1.76
N GLY A 82 4.18 -15.81 2.44
CA GLY A 82 4.46 -16.36 3.76
C GLY A 82 5.63 -17.34 3.79
N TRP A 83 6.10 -17.88 2.68
CA TRP A 83 7.26 -18.78 2.61
C TRP A 83 8.56 -18.09 2.22
N LEU A 84 8.55 -16.78 2.00
CA LEU A 84 9.78 -16.03 1.72
C LEU A 84 10.84 -16.28 2.81
N PRO A 85 12.11 -16.54 2.45
CA PRO A 85 13.20 -16.64 3.43
C PRO A 85 13.26 -15.44 4.38
N SER A 86 13.64 -15.67 5.63
CA SER A 86 13.68 -14.63 6.67
C SER A 86 14.72 -13.53 6.40
N SER A 87 15.56 -13.69 5.38
CA SER A 87 16.56 -12.72 4.92
C SER A 87 16.03 -11.73 3.88
N VAL A 88 14.85 -11.98 3.29
CA VAL A 88 14.31 -11.14 2.21
C VAL A 88 13.91 -9.76 2.75
N THR A 89 14.46 -8.73 2.11
CA THR A 89 14.19 -7.32 2.44
C THR A 89 13.32 -6.63 1.40
N GLU A 90 13.33 -7.08 0.15
CA GLU A 90 12.53 -6.51 -0.93
C GLU A 90 11.87 -7.59 -1.78
N CYS A 91 10.60 -7.36 -2.15
CA CYS A 91 9.87 -8.20 -3.09
C CYS A 91 9.07 -7.34 -4.07
N VAL A 92 9.37 -7.50 -5.37
CA VAL A 92 8.77 -6.74 -6.46
C VAL A 92 8.03 -7.68 -7.40
N LEU A 93 6.69 -7.60 -7.40
CA LEU A 93 5.78 -8.42 -8.21
C LEU A 93 4.94 -7.58 -9.18
N ILE A 94 5.36 -6.39 -9.49
CA ILE A 94 4.67 -5.37 -10.27
C ILE A 94 4.24 -5.90 -11.64
N MET A 95 3.04 -5.51 -12.12
CA MET A 95 2.57 -5.77 -13.49
C MET A 95 2.60 -7.26 -13.84
N ASN A 96 1.82 -8.06 -13.10
CA ASN A 96 1.58 -9.47 -13.37
C ASN A 96 0.06 -9.77 -13.35
N HIS A 97 -0.32 -11.04 -13.42
CA HIS A 97 -1.69 -11.52 -13.31
C HIS A 97 -1.90 -12.37 -12.05
N LEU A 98 -1.14 -12.05 -10.99
CA LEU A 98 -1.17 -12.77 -9.74
C LEU A 98 -2.47 -12.54 -8.99
N THR A 99 -2.97 -13.60 -8.36
CA THR A 99 -4.23 -13.63 -7.63
C THR A 99 -4.03 -14.13 -6.20
N GLY A 100 -5.12 -14.27 -5.44
CA GLY A 100 -5.10 -14.79 -4.08
C GLY A 100 -5.01 -13.68 -3.03
N THR A 101 -4.69 -14.08 -1.80
CA THR A 101 -4.58 -13.19 -0.64
C THR A 101 -3.16 -13.18 -0.11
N VAL A 102 -2.80 -12.11 0.59
CA VAL A 102 -1.51 -11.99 1.27
C VAL A 102 -1.69 -12.25 2.77
N ASP A 103 -0.91 -13.19 3.31
CA ASP A 103 -0.79 -13.36 4.76
C ASP A 103 0.27 -12.38 5.31
N TRP A 104 -0.21 -11.20 5.69
CA TRP A 104 0.62 -10.10 6.19
C TRP A 104 1.41 -10.45 7.45
N ALA A 105 0.88 -11.39 8.28
CA ALA A 105 1.52 -11.79 9.53
C ALA A 105 2.70 -12.77 9.33
N SER A 106 2.76 -13.41 8.17
CA SER A 106 3.81 -14.37 7.84
C SER A 106 4.90 -13.80 6.96
N LEU A 107 4.85 -12.50 6.62
CA LEU A 107 5.94 -11.83 5.91
C LEU A 107 7.23 -11.83 6.74
N PRO A 108 8.42 -11.89 6.10
CA PRO A 108 9.70 -11.80 6.79
C PRO A 108 9.82 -10.53 7.64
N THR A 109 10.30 -10.65 8.86
CA THR A 109 10.51 -9.50 9.75
C THR A 109 11.60 -8.54 9.26
N SER A 110 12.45 -9.01 8.34
CA SER A 110 13.47 -8.22 7.63
C SER A 110 12.91 -7.37 6.50
N MET A 111 11.67 -7.64 6.04
CA MET A 111 11.10 -6.98 4.87
C MET A 111 10.94 -5.48 5.08
N GLU A 112 11.51 -4.72 4.15
CA GLU A 112 11.50 -3.26 4.12
C GLU A 112 10.62 -2.74 2.99
N ARG A 113 10.59 -3.43 1.84
CA ARG A 113 9.85 -2.96 0.66
C ARG A 113 9.05 -4.08 0.00
N LEU A 114 7.76 -3.82 -0.27
CA LEU A 114 6.86 -4.76 -0.94
C LEU A 114 6.04 -4.03 -2.01
N PHE A 115 6.22 -4.46 -3.25
CA PHE A 115 5.56 -3.90 -4.43
C PHE A 115 4.67 -4.95 -5.08
N LEU A 116 3.36 -4.78 -4.99
CA LEU A 116 2.34 -5.69 -5.51
C LEU A 116 1.45 -5.04 -6.57
N GLU A 117 1.74 -3.82 -6.97
CA GLU A 117 0.85 -3.05 -7.83
C GLU A 117 0.61 -3.71 -9.20
N ASN A 118 -0.54 -3.38 -9.81
CA ASN A 118 -0.98 -3.93 -11.10
C ASN A 118 -1.05 -5.47 -11.11
N ASN A 119 -1.91 -6.02 -10.27
CA ASN A 119 -2.20 -7.45 -10.16
C ASN A 119 -3.70 -7.69 -9.89
N ALA A 120 -4.05 -8.90 -9.46
CA ALA A 120 -5.42 -9.26 -9.09
C ALA A 120 -5.52 -9.80 -7.65
N PHE A 121 -4.66 -9.35 -6.75
CA PHE A 121 -4.70 -9.71 -5.34
C PHE A 121 -6.00 -9.27 -4.68
N THR A 122 -6.46 -10.05 -3.71
CA THR A 122 -7.71 -9.86 -2.98
C THR A 122 -7.49 -9.90 -1.47
N GLY A 123 -8.57 -9.74 -0.69
CA GLY A 123 -8.52 -9.78 0.77
C GLY A 123 -8.38 -8.38 1.38
N SER A 124 -8.05 -8.33 2.65
CA SER A 124 -7.92 -7.08 3.42
C SER A 124 -6.47 -6.83 3.84
N ILE A 125 -6.18 -5.58 4.17
CA ILE A 125 -4.87 -5.17 4.71
C ILE A 125 -5.04 -4.77 6.17
N CYS A 126 -4.05 -5.14 6.98
CA CYS A 126 -3.96 -4.74 8.37
C CYS A 126 -2.53 -4.27 8.66
N LEU A 127 -2.33 -2.95 8.81
CA LEU A 127 -1.00 -2.39 9.02
C LEU A 127 -0.37 -2.84 10.35
N GLU A 128 -1.19 -3.22 11.35
CA GLU A 128 -0.69 -3.77 12.62
C GLU A 128 0.11 -5.07 12.44
N ARG A 129 -0.08 -5.78 11.32
CA ARG A 129 0.57 -7.06 11.03
C ARG A 129 1.76 -6.95 10.09
N LEU A 130 2.07 -5.76 9.64
CA LEU A 130 3.23 -5.54 8.78
C LEU A 130 4.53 -5.75 9.55
N PRO A 131 5.60 -6.20 8.87
CA PRO A 131 6.93 -6.26 9.42
C PRO A 131 7.36 -4.92 10.02
N VAL A 132 8.04 -4.95 11.16
CA VAL A 132 8.44 -3.73 11.90
C VAL A 132 9.43 -2.84 11.14
N ARG A 133 10.07 -3.40 10.11
CA ARG A 133 11.02 -2.69 9.24
C ARG A 133 10.38 -2.15 7.96
N MET A 134 9.08 -2.41 7.72
CA MET A 134 8.42 -2.00 6.49
C MET A 134 8.50 -0.48 6.31
N GLU A 135 9.12 -0.07 5.22
CA GLU A 135 9.29 1.34 4.82
C GLU A 135 8.39 1.71 3.64
N TYR A 136 8.18 0.77 2.74
CA TYR A 136 7.45 1.00 1.51
C TYR A 136 6.47 -0.14 1.22
N LEU A 137 5.20 0.19 1.05
CA LEU A 137 4.15 -0.75 0.67
C LEU A 137 3.33 -0.16 -0.48
N ASP A 138 3.35 -0.84 -1.63
CA ASP A 138 2.47 -0.52 -2.75
C ASP A 138 1.59 -1.71 -3.11
N VAL A 139 0.28 -1.52 -2.96
CA VAL A 139 -0.76 -2.49 -3.29
C VAL A 139 -1.75 -1.92 -4.31
N SER A 140 -1.40 -0.84 -4.98
CA SER A 140 -2.26 -0.14 -5.93
C SER A 140 -2.67 -1.04 -7.11
N ASP A 141 -3.75 -0.66 -7.78
CA ASP A 141 -4.25 -1.39 -8.96
C ASP A 141 -4.42 -2.89 -8.71
N ASN A 142 -5.24 -3.22 -7.71
CA ASN A 142 -5.56 -4.58 -7.30
C ASN A 142 -7.07 -4.75 -7.00
N LYS A 143 -7.43 -5.83 -6.34
CA LYS A 143 -8.80 -6.13 -5.90
C LYS A 143 -8.91 -6.25 -4.38
N PHE A 144 -7.98 -5.65 -3.64
CA PHE A 144 -8.07 -5.60 -2.18
C PHE A 144 -9.35 -4.91 -1.73
N CYS A 145 -9.91 -5.35 -0.61
CA CYS A 145 -11.20 -4.89 -0.13
C CYS A 145 -11.27 -4.83 1.41
N GLY A 146 -12.44 -4.48 1.93
CA GLY A 146 -12.65 -4.33 3.36
C GLY A 146 -12.24 -2.96 3.88
N SER A 147 -12.18 -2.79 5.19
CA SER A 147 -11.79 -1.54 5.83
C SER A 147 -10.27 -1.45 5.98
N LEU A 148 -9.73 -0.25 5.81
CA LEU A 148 -8.33 0.04 6.10
C LEU A 148 -8.18 0.38 7.60
N LYS A 149 -7.47 -0.49 8.32
CA LYS A 149 -7.01 -0.20 9.67
C LYS A 149 -5.60 0.37 9.59
N LEU A 150 -5.49 1.68 9.82
CA LEU A 150 -4.26 2.45 9.61
C LEU A 150 -3.36 2.50 10.85
N GLU A 151 -3.80 1.93 11.96
CA GLU A 151 -2.95 1.75 13.13
C GLU A 151 -1.78 0.84 12.74
N SER A 152 -0.57 1.28 13.01
CA SER A 152 0.66 0.51 12.73
C SER A 152 1.52 0.46 13.97
N HIS A 153 2.20 -0.68 14.16
CA HIS A 153 3.27 -0.82 15.14
C HIS A 153 4.64 -0.47 14.54
N SER A 154 4.69 -0.18 13.23
CA SER A 154 5.91 0.21 12.54
C SER A 154 5.97 1.72 12.41
N ASP A 155 6.94 2.33 13.08
CA ASP A 155 7.26 3.76 12.92
C ASP A 155 8.15 4.02 11.69
N THR A 156 8.46 2.99 10.89
CA THR A 156 9.35 3.08 9.72
C THR A 156 8.61 3.29 8.41
N LEU A 157 7.29 3.03 8.35
CA LEU A 157 6.52 3.14 7.11
C LEU A 157 6.48 4.59 6.62
N THR A 158 7.15 4.83 5.48
CA THR A 158 7.27 6.13 4.85
C THR A 158 6.33 6.31 3.66
N HIS A 159 6.01 5.22 2.95
CA HIS A 159 5.18 5.23 1.76
C HIS A 159 4.13 4.13 1.84
N PHE A 160 2.86 4.52 1.68
CA PHE A 160 1.76 3.56 1.56
C PHE A 160 0.84 3.97 0.41
N TYR A 161 0.85 3.16 -0.64
CA TYR A 161 0.00 3.32 -1.81
C TYR A 161 -1.02 2.18 -1.89
N ALA A 162 -2.29 2.53 -1.93
CA ALA A 162 -3.41 1.59 -1.99
C ALA A 162 -4.50 2.08 -2.97
N SER A 163 -4.09 2.88 -3.96
CA SER A 163 -5.00 3.42 -4.97
C SER A 163 -5.61 2.34 -5.84
N THR A 164 -6.73 2.65 -6.50
CA THR A 164 -7.41 1.76 -7.47
C THR A 164 -7.64 0.35 -6.90
N ASN A 165 -8.43 0.29 -5.82
CA ASN A 165 -8.81 -0.93 -5.14
C ASN A 165 -10.31 -0.93 -4.77
N LYS A 166 -10.76 -1.83 -3.90
CA LYS A 166 -12.14 -1.94 -3.42
C LYS A 166 -12.26 -1.69 -1.93
N PHE A 167 -11.34 -0.93 -1.34
CA PHE A 167 -11.40 -0.58 0.08
C PHE A 167 -12.65 0.26 0.37
N SER A 168 -13.28 0.03 1.51
CA SER A 168 -14.54 0.65 1.87
C SER A 168 -14.63 0.93 3.36
N GLY A 169 -15.67 1.66 3.78
CA GLY A 169 -15.85 2.08 5.16
C GLY A 169 -15.06 3.35 5.49
N SER A 170 -15.01 3.70 6.76
CA SER A 170 -14.30 4.89 7.25
C SER A 170 -12.83 4.59 7.54
N VAL A 171 -12.01 5.63 7.51
CA VAL A 171 -10.58 5.56 7.88
C VAL A 171 -10.30 6.51 9.04
N ASP A 172 -9.50 6.07 10.00
CA ASP A 172 -9.00 6.92 11.08
C ASP A 172 -7.60 7.41 10.73
N LEU A 173 -7.49 8.68 10.31
CA LEU A 173 -6.21 9.31 9.94
C LEU A 173 -5.46 9.87 11.16
N THR A 174 -6.01 9.78 12.37
CA THR A 174 -5.38 10.33 13.58
C THR A 174 -4.27 9.45 14.14
N ARG A 175 -4.12 8.23 13.61
CA ARG A 175 -3.16 7.22 14.06
C ARG A 175 -2.21 6.73 12.97
N LEU A 176 -1.95 7.59 12.00
CA LEU A 176 -0.99 7.29 10.93
C LEU A 176 0.44 7.19 11.48
N PRO A 177 1.31 6.35 10.88
CA PRO A 177 2.74 6.27 11.22
C PRO A 177 3.43 7.63 11.16
N ALA A 178 4.22 7.97 12.17
CA ALA A 178 4.87 9.28 12.27
C ALA A 178 5.93 9.53 11.17
N ALA A 179 6.47 8.47 10.57
CA ALA A 179 7.44 8.54 9.48
C ALA A 179 6.82 8.78 8.11
N LEU A 180 5.48 8.70 7.98
CA LEU A 180 4.79 8.68 6.71
C LEU A 180 5.00 9.98 5.91
N ASN A 181 5.50 9.84 4.68
CA ASN A 181 5.73 10.91 3.73
C ASN A 181 4.65 10.93 2.63
N ASN A 182 4.27 9.76 2.13
CA ASN A 182 3.34 9.62 1.03
C ASN A 182 2.21 8.64 1.38
N LEU A 183 0.97 9.07 1.12
CA LEU A 183 -0.24 8.29 1.35
C LEU A 183 -1.20 8.45 0.17
N ASP A 184 -1.52 7.37 -0.52
CA ASP A 184 -2.46 7.41 -1.65
C ASP A 184 -3.56 6.37 -1.51
N PHE A 185 -4.79 6.86 -1.34
CA PHE A 185 -6.02 6.06 -1.27
C PHE A 185 -7.01 6.38 -2.40
N ARG A 186 -6.58 7.07 -3.44
CA ARG A 186 -7.47 7.44 -4.55
C ARG A 186 -8.11 6.22 -5.20
N GLU A 187 -9.26 6.47 -5.84
CA GLU A 187 -10.00 5.44 -6.59
C GLU A 187 -10.35 4.20 -5.74
N ASN A 188 -11.09 4.45 -4.64
CA ASN A 188 -11.61 3.42 -3.75
C ASN A 188 -13.10 3.68 -3.42
N GLN A 189 -13.64 2.99 -2.44
CA GLN A 189 -15.01 3.15 -1.94
C GLN A 189 -15.03 3.63 -0.48
N LEU A 190 -13.97 4.28 -0.04
CA LEU A 190 -13.83 4.81 1.31
C LEU A 190 -14.85 5.93 1.56
N SER A 191 -15.35 6.05 2.78
CA SER A 191 -16.48 6.93 3.10
C SER A 191 -16.39 7.49 4.51
N GLY A 192 -17.37 8.32 4.87
CA GLY A 192 -17.42 8.97 6.18
C GLY A 192 -16.64 10.28 6.21
N SER A 193 -16.47 10.85 7.39
CA SER A 193 -15.70 12.08 7.59
C SER A 193 -14.24 11.75 7.95
N VAL A 194 -13.34 12.70 7.69
CA VAL A 194 -11.93 12.58 8.02
C VAL A 194 -11.45 13.76 8.86
N VAL A 195 -10.47 13.50 9.74
CA VAL A 195 -9.81 14.51 10.56
C VAL A 195 -8.41 14.75 9.99
N LEU A 196 -8.18 15.95 9.44
CA LEU A 196 -6.89 16.31 8.83
C LEU A 196 -5.99 17.13 9.76
N THR A 197 -6.46 17.46 10.96
CA THR A 197 -5.72 18.29 11.93
C THR A 197 -4.64 17.55 12.71
N GLN A 198 -4.50 16.23 12.51
CA GLN A 198 -3.59 15.36 13.23
C GLN A 198 -2.72 14.51 12.27
N LEU A 199 -2.51 15.00 11.05
CA LEU A 199 -1.66 14.33 10.06
C LEU A 199 -0.18 14.33 10.51
N PRO A 200 0.62 13.31 10.12
CA PRO A 200 2.03 13.24 10.42
C PRO A 200 2.81 14.46 9.91
N SER A 201 3.74 14.96 10.72
CA SER A 201 4.49 16.18 10.42
C SER A 201 5.45 16.05 9.22
N LYS A 202 5.69 14.85 8.72
CA LYS A 202 6.53 14.57 7.55
C LYS A 202 5.71 14.33 6.28
N LEU A 203 4.38 14.32 6.36
CA LEU A 203 3.52 13.99 5.21
C LEU A 203 3.62 15.09 4.15
N GLU A 204 4.12 14.71 2.97
CA GLU A 204 4.36 15.60 1.83
C GLU A 204 3.28 15.46 0.77
N GLU A 205 2.82 14.24 0.51
CA GLU A 205 1.79 13.96 -0.47
C GLU A 205 0.68 13.09 0.12
N PHE A 206 -0.55 13.56 -0.05
CA PHE A 206 -1.73 12.85 0.42
C PHE A 206 -2.87 12.93 -0.59
N SER A 207 -3.43 11.77 -0.95
CA SER A 207 -4.56 11.67 -1.86
C SER A 207 -5.70 10.84 -1.27
N LEU A 208 -6.90 11.44 -1.27
CA LEU A 208 -8.19 10.80 -1.02
C LEU A 208 -9.12 10.90 -2.24
N SER A 209 -8.61 11.33 -3.40
CA SER A 209 -9.40 11.57 -4.61
C SER A 209 -10.25 10.38 -5.01
N SER A 210 -11.39 10.65 -5.64
CA SER A 210 -12.25 9.59 -6.21
C SER A 210 -12.67 8.53 -5.18
N ASN A 211 -13.30 9.00 -4.09
CA ASN A 211 -13.87 8.19 -3.02
C ASN A 211 -15.31 8.65 -2.68
N LYS A 212 -15.82 8.25 -1.53
CA LYS A 212 -17.16 8.61 -1.02
C LYS A 212 -17.07 9.36 0.31
N PHE A 213 -15.97 10.06 0.56
CA PHE A 213 -15.81 10.86 1.77
C PHE A 213 -16.80 12.03 1.80
N SER A 214 -17.20 12.45 2.99
CA SER A 214 -18.21 13.50 3.19
C SER A 214 -17.95 14.31 4.47
N GLY A 215 -18.75 15.34 4.67
CA GLY A 215 -18.66 16.24 5.83
C GLY A 215 -17.68 17.39 5.61
N SER A 216 -17.48 18.18 6.65
CA SER A 216 -16.63 19.37 6.61
C SER A 216 -15.16 19.01 6.81
N LEU A 217 -14.27 19.87 6.31
CA LEU A 217 -12.82 19.75 6.45
C LEU A 217 -12.22 20.95 7.17
N ASP A 218 -11.36 20.68 8.14
CA ASP A 218 -10.46 21.68 8.74
C ASP A 218 -9.06 21.54 8.13
N LEU A 219 -8.67 22.49 7.27
CA LEU A 219 -7.37 22.56 6.61
C LEU A 219 -6.40 23.52 7.30
N THR A 220 -6.78 24.10 8.46
CA THR A 220 -5.98 25.13 9.16
C THR A 220 -4.74 24.56 9.86
N LYS A 221 -4.65 23.23 9.99
CA LYS A 221 -3.55 22.53 10.68
C LYS A 221 -2.85 21.49 9.81
N LEU A 222 -2.81 21.73 8.51
CA LEU A 222 -2.02 20.88 7.61
C LEU A 222 -0.53 20.92 7.99
N PRO A 223 0.22 19.81 7.90
CA PRO A 223 1.65 19.78 8.20
C PRO A 223 2.43 20.72 7.27
N SER A 224 3.46 21.38 7.80
CA SER A 224 4.30 22.31 7.04
C SER A 224 5.07 21.65 5.90
N SER A 225 5.25 20.34 5.93
CA SER A 225 5.84 19.51 4.88
C SER A 225 4.92 19.31 3.68
N MET A 226 3.59 19.51 3.82
CA MET A 226 2.60 19.19 2.79
C MET A 226 2.87 19.97 1.50
N CYS A 227 3.12 19.23 0.42
CA CYS A 227 3.31 19.75 -0.93
C CYS A 227 2.09 19.49 -1.82
N TYR A 228 1.47 18.33 -1.71
CA TYR A 228 0.36 17.91 -2.57
C TYR A 228 -0.78 17.32 -1.73
N LEU A 229 -1.98 17.89 -1.87
CA LEU A 229 -3.19 17.40 -1.23
C LEU A 229 -4.32 17.28 -2.26
N TYR A 230 -4.77 16.06 -2.50
CA TYR A 230 -5.82 15.74 -3.47
C TYR A 230 -7.05 15.20 -2.74
N LEU A 231 -8.14 15.96 -2.78
CA LEU A 231 -9.42 15.66 -2.12
C LEU A 231 -10.59 15.68 -3.12
N ASP A 232 -10.27 15.80 -4.40
CA ASP A 232 -11.24 15.92 -5.49
C ASP A 232 -12.10 14.66 -5.66
N ASN A 233 -13.26 14.85 -6.31
CA ASN A 233 -14.21 13.79 -6.61
C ASN A 233 -14.63 13.01 -5.35
N ASN A 234 -15.25 13.72 -4.41
CA ASN A 234 -15.83 13.23 -3.15
C ASN A 234 -17.15 13.97 -2.87
N SER A 235 -17.69 13.83 -1.65
CA SER A 235 -18.87 14.56 -1.18
C SER A 235 -18.56 15.47 0.02
N PHE A 236 -17.36 16.02 0.08
CA PHE A 236 -17.01 17.00 1.13
C PHE A 236 -17.86 18.26 0.98
N SER A 237 -18.31 18.84 2.09
CA SER A 237 -19.29 19.92 2.12
C SER A 237 -18.86 21.08 3.03
N ASP A 238 -19.79 22.01 3.20
CA ASP A 238 -19.63 23.22 4.02
C ASP A 238 -18.59 24.22 3.47
N THR A 239 -18.20 25.15 4.31
CA THR A 239 -17.16 26.14 4.00
C THR A 239 -15.79 25.60 4.38
N VAL A 240 -14.76 26.08 3.70
CA VAL A 240 -13.37 25.69 3.99
C VAL A 240 -12.53 26.95 4.21
N ASP A 241 -11.74 26.96 5.29
CA ASP A 241 -10.76 28.03 5.56
C ASP A 241 -9.44 27.70 4.89
N LEU A 242 -9.02 28.55 3.94
CA LEU A 242 -7.79 28.44 3.17
C LEU A 242 -6.75 29.51 3.53
N SER A 243 -6.96 30.23 4.65
CA SER A 243 -6.09 31.33 5.06
C SER A 243 -4.72 30.88 5.61
N GLN A 244 -4.61 29.61 6.03
CA GLN A 244 -3.43 29.07 6.72
C GLN A 244 -2.78 27.88 5.99
N LEU A 245 -2.73 27.92 4.66
CA LEU A 245 -2.12 26.86 3.87
C LEU A 245 -0.59 26.81 4.08
N PRO A 246 0.02 25.62 4.08
CA PRO A 246 1.48 25.46 4.23
C PRO A 246 2.23 26.17 3.10
N GLN A 247 3.32 26.86 3.42
CA GLN A 247 4.10 27.61 2.45
C GLN A 247 4.66 26.76 1.29
N GLY A 248 4.98 25.50 1.58
CA GLY A 248 5.48 24.51 0.61
C GLY A 248 4.43 23.98 -0.36
N LEU A 249 3.13 24.26 -0.13
CA LEU A 249 2.04 23.67 -0.89
C LEU A 249 2.11 24.05 -2.37
N GLN A 250 2.20 23.02 -3.22
CA GLN A 250 2.24 23.16 -4.69
C GLN A 250 0.87 22.96 -5.33
N ARG A 251 0.06 22.07 -4.73
CA ARG A 251 -1.30 21.81 -5.21
C ARG A 251 -2.22 21.40 -4.07
N LEU A 252 -3.40 22.01 -4.03
CA LEU A 252 -4.58 21.60 -3.31
C LEU A 252 -5.72 21.42 -4.31
N ASP A 253 -6.27 20.21 -4.42
CA ASP A 253 -7.41 19.95 -5.28
C ASP A 253 -8.66 19.63 -4.47
N LEU A 254 -9.64 20.52 -4.52
CA LEU A 254 -10.95 20.41 -3.86
C LEU A 254 -12.08 20.23 -4.88
N SER A 255 -11.74 20.06 -6.16
CA SER A 255 -12.70 20.01 -7.27
C SER A 255 -13.70 18.85 -7.10
N ASP A 256 -14.83 18.95 -7.80
CA ASP A 256 -15.84 17.88 -7.82
C ASP A 256 -16.28 17.44 -6.41
N ASN A 257 -16.69 18.44 -5.58
CA ASN A 257 -17.17 18.28 -4.21
C ASN A 257 -18.37 19.22 -3.93
N GLU A 258 -19.00 19.09 -2.77
CA GLU A 258 -20.16 19.89 -2.36
C GLU A 258 -19.78 21.16 -1.54
N PHE A 259 -18.52 21.54 -1.50
CA PHE A 259 -18.05 22.74 -0.81
C PHE A 259 -18.76 24.01 -1.31
N SER A 260 -18.94 25.00 -0.42
CA SER A 260 -19.61 26.24 -0.73
C SER A 260 -19.01 27.43 0.04
N GLY A 261 -19.50 28.62 -0.28
CA GLY A 261 -19.13 29.85 0.42
C GLY A 261 -17.90 30.55 -0.13
N GLU A 262 -17.45 31.59 0.54
CA GLU A 262 -16.27 32.35 0.16
C GLU A 262 -15.02 31.78 0.84
N ALA A 263 -13.95 31.59 0.06
CA ALA A 263 -12.66 31.16 0.58
C ALA A 263 -11.61 32.21 0.26
N PHE A 264 -10.99 32.75 1.30
CA PHE A 264 -9.93 33.76 1.19
C PHE A 264 -8.57 33.07 1.03
N ILE A 265 -7.86 33.40 -0.04
CA ILE A 265 -6.63 32.74 -0.44
C ILE A 265 -5.58 33.81 -0.76
N SER A 266 -4.35 33.66 -0.24
CA SER A 266 -3.25 34.56 -0.62
C SER A 266 -2.86 34.37 -2.09
N ASP A 267 -2.31 35.41 -2.70
CA ASP A 267 -1.90 35.40 -4.11
C ASP A 267 -0.97 34.24 -4.47
N ALA A 268 -0.10 33.86 -3.54
CA ALA A 268 0.85 32.76 -3.74
C ALA A 268 0.18 31.40 -3.98
N PHE A 269 -1.03 31.20 -3.47
CA PHE A 269 -1.76 29.93 -3.58
C PHE A 269 -2.96 29.99 -4.53
N PHE A 270 -3.32 31.16 -5.04
CA PHE A 270 -4.55 31.35 -5.81
C PHE A 270 -4.66 30.39 -6.99
N ASP A 271 -3.58 30.15 -7.72
CA ASP A 271 -3.54 29.23 -8.85
C ASP A 271 -3.27 27.76 -8.46
N ARG A 272 -2.72 27.54 -7.27
CA ARG A 272 -2.41 26.19 -6.76
C ARG A 272 -3.61 25.48 -6.18
N VAL A 273 -4.66 26.23 -5.76
CA VAL A 273 -5.91 25.72 -5.22
C VAL A 273 -6.91 25.54 -6.36
N LYS A 274 -7.36 24.31 -6.60
CA LYS A 274 -8.39 23.94 -7.57
C LYS A 274 -9.72 23.73 -6.88
N VAL A 275 -10.78 24.33 -7.43
CA VAL A 275 -12.15 24.30 -6.86
C VAL A 275 -13.21 24.11 -7.96
N ARG A 276 -12.82 23.50 -9.09
CA ARG A 276 -13.74 23.25 -10.20
C ARG A 276 -14.93 22.41 -9.73
N ASP A 277 -16.10 22.65 -10.28
CA ASP A 277 -17.33 21.91 -9.94
C ASP A 277 -17.63 21.88 -8.42
N THR A 278 -17.35 23.01 -7.74
CA THR A 278 -17.78 23.32 -6.37
C THR A 278 -18.57 24.62 -6.36
N LYS A 279 -19.12 24.99 -5.21
CA LYS A 279 -19.76 26.31 -4.98
C LYS A 279 -18.84 27.28 -4.22
N ILE A 280 -17.54 27.04 -4.19
CA ILE A 280 -16.55 27.94 -3.57
C ILE A 280 -16.35 29.17 -4.46
N ILE A 281 -16.42 30.34 -3.83
CA ILE A 281 -16.02 31.61 -4.44
C ILE A 281 -14.65 32.00 -3.88
N LYS A 282 -13.61 31.87 -4.70
CA LYS A 282 -12.26 32.28 -4.31
C LYS A 282 -12.17 33.81 -4.21
N ARG A 283 -11.62 34.29 -3.10
CA ARG A 283 -11.32 35.70 -2.84
C ARG A 283 -9.83 35.87 -2.54
N GLN A 284 -9.21 36.91 -3.09
CA GLN A 284 -7.85 37.26 -2.69
C GLN A 284 -7.84 37.84 -1.28
N MET A 285 -6.84 37.48 -0.49
CA MET A 285 -6.57 38.15 0.79
C MET A 285 -5.90 39.47 0.51
N GLU A 286 -6.42 40.55 1.10
CA GLU A 286 -5.82 41.90 1.06
C GLU A 286 -4.52 41.95 1.89
#